data_3f6786eba08fd5d1c9ea82bfc37e2eaf
#
_entry.id   3f6786eba08fd5d1c9ea82bfc37e2eaf
#
_cell.length_a   1.000
_cell.length_b   1.000
_cell.length_c   1.000
_cell.angle_alpha   90.00
_cell.angle_beta   90.00
_cell.angle_gamma   90.00
#
_symmetry.space_group_name_H-M   'P 1'
#
loop_
_entity.id
_entity.type
_entity.pdbx_description
1 polymer ?
#
loop_
_entity_poly.entity_id
_entity_poly.type
_entity_poly.pdbx_seq_one_letter_code
_entity_poly.pdbx_strand_id
1 'polypeptide(L)'
;GQTEKAIAAFQAIIEFNCFSPKNLSEDQSLASLFETFWDSEVPRFGEENAQGWGSWMEDQPKTTHNIPLGEIFPNSNIHDKDSTQDDIMDHRLEKTAIWLKVETSRETEQRWPKKTSDDEDENEDPDRIVLFQDISFVLFKISDEKLKFQLLCYFFSFLGVSVDLENLLPVFQDEKQLTSFVDNEVRQTLVFGWNCLENPGNTQQTPDMTHCMFVRNIFNQSLQCFPEHLHAFLAIHWLDFEKNILVSENNPKYRKQHYKAVRKLAKSLLKLEQHRNDLSLWFAFIQIEWIYGNIEEARQVVCSLLEQMRNASDETSVMRYYNFV
;
A
#
# COMPACT_ATOMS: atom_id res chain seq x y z
N GLY A 1 2.76 20.56 -6.64
CA GLY A 1 2.44 20.08 -5.29
C GLY A 1 3.67 19.91 -4.43
N GLN A 2 3.50 19.16 -3.39
CA GLN A 2 4.57 18.73 -2.46
C GLN A 2 4.29 17.29 -2.04
N THR A 3 3.93 16.47 -3.02
CA THR A 3 3.53 15.07 -2.79
C THR A 3 4.68 14.26 -2.22
N GLU A 4 5.91 14.54 -2.65
CA GLU A 4 7.14 13.94 -2.14
C GLU A 4 7.32 14.19 -0.63
N LYS A 5 7.06 15.42 -0.16
CA LYS A 5 7.12 15.75 1.28
C LYS A 5 6.00 15.09 2.07
N ALA A 6 4.81 14.98 1.49
CA ALA A 6 3.70 14.27 2.13
C ALA A 6 3.98 12.76 2.27
N ILE A 7 4.51 12.12 1.22
CA ILE A 7 4.93 10.71 1.29
C ILE A 7 6.01 10.53 2.37
N ALA A 8 7.05 11.38 2.34
CA ALA A 8 8.13 11.33 3.32
C ALA A 8 7.63 11.53 4.76
N ALA A 9 6.67 12.44 4.97
CA ALA A 9 6.07 12.67 6.29
C ALA A 9 5.33 11.41 6.79
N PHE A 10 4.56 10.72 5.93
CA PHE A 10 3.94 9.44 6.28
C PHE A 10 4.97 8.36 6.55
N GLN A 11 5.99 8.23 5.70
CA GLN A 11 7.08 7.28 5.92
C GLN A 11 7.75 7.52 7.28
N ALA A 12 8.12 8.76 7.56
CA ALA A 12 8.81 9.14 8.78
C ALA A 12 7.99 8.85 10.05
N ILE A 13 6.72 9.27 10.10
CA ILE A 13 5.91 9.07 11.30
C ILE A 13 5.55 7.59 11.53
N ILE A 14 5.39 6.79 10.46
CA ILE A 14 5.16 5.35 10.57
C ILE A 14 6.45 4.65 11.02
N GLU A 15 7.59 4.95 10.41
CA GLU A 15 8.90 4.42 10.84
C GLU A 15 9.16 4.71 12.31
N PHE A 16 8.99 5.97 12.72
CA PHE A 16 9.23 6.44 14.08
C PHE A 16 8.37 5.72 15.12
N ASN A 17 7.14 5.35 14.79
CA ASN A 17 6.19 4.77 15.73
C ASN A 17 6.06 3.24 15.64
N CYS A 18 6.18 2.66 14.45
CA CYS A 18 5.92 1.24 14.23
C CYS A 18 7.20 0.40 14.15
N PHE A 19 8.34 1.04 13.83
CA PHE A 19 9.63 0.37 13.67
C PHE A 19 10.69 0.87 14.65
N SER A 20 10.30 1.51 15.76
CA SER A 20 11.26 2.03 16.74
C SER A 20 12.06 0.91 17.41
N PRO A 21 13.35 1.16 17.75
CA PRO A 21 14.18 0.22 18.51
C PRO A 21 13.55 -0.12 19.86
N LYS A 22 13.72 -1.37 20.30
CA LYS A 22 13.13 -1.86 21.55
C LYS A 22 13.96 -1.49 22.80
N ASN A 23 15.29 -1.34 22.63
CA ASN A 23 16.24 -1.16 23.72
C ASN A 23 16.90 0.23 23.65
N LEU A 24 16.13 1.27 23.97
CA LEU A 24 16.68 2.63 24.06
C LEU A 24 16.95 2.99 25.50
N SER A 25 18.15 3.55 25.79
CA SER A 25 18.44 4.18 27.07
C SER A 25 17.63 5.47 27.24
N GLU A 26 17.15 5.74 28.43
CA GLU A 26 16.33 6.93 28.75
C GLU A 26 17.03 8.27 28.42
N ASP A 27 18.34 8.27 28.31
CA ASP A 27 19.19 9.46 28.09
C ASP A 27 19.33 9.85 26.60
N GLN A 28 18.89 9.01 25.66
CA GLN A 28 19.05 9.28 24.23
C GLN A 28 17.83 9.96 23.63
N SER A 29 18.04 11.09 22.96
CA SER A 29 16.98 11.74 22.19
C SER A 29 16.56 10.86 21.01
N LEU A 30 15.34 10.34 21.04
CA LEU A 30 14.76 9.55 19.95
C LEU A 30 14.83 10.28 18.62
N ALA A 31 14.61 11.60 18.62
CA ALA A 31 14.66 12.41 17.40
C ALA A 31 16.05 12.44 16.77
N SER A 32 17.12 12.59 17.58
CA SER A 32 18.50 12.61 17.04
C SER A 32 18.93 11.25 16.49
N LEU A 33 18.47 10.15 17.10
CA LEU A 33 18.73 8.83 16.55
C LEU A 33 17.99 8.57 15.24
N PHE A 34 16.74 9.06 15.16
CA PHE A 34 15.96 8.97 13.95
C PHE A 34 16.51 9.86 12.83
N GLU A 35 17.05 11.05 13.16
CA GLU A 35 17.79 11.90 12.22
C GLU A 35 18.93 11.12 11.56
N THR A 36 19.74 10.43 12.37
CA THR A 36 20.85 9.60 11.86
C THR A 36 20.36 8.51 10.90
N PHE A 37 19.24 7.86 11.21
CA PHE A 37 18.61 6.88 10.31
C PHE A 37 18.14 7.54 9.00
N TRP A 38 17.43 8.66 9.12
CA TRP A 38 16.83 9.33 7.96
C TRP A 38 17.88 9.86 6.99
N ASP A 39 18.94 10.46 7.52
CA ASP A 39 20.03 11.04 6.75
C ASP A 39 21.07 10.01 6.27
N SER A 40 21.00 8.76 6.77
CA SER A 40 21.82 7.64 6.25
C SER A 40 21.32 7.11 4.90
N GLU A 41 20.19 7.61 4.38
CA GLU A 41 19.64 7.28 3.06
C GLU A 41 19.29 5.79 2.84
N VAL A 42 19.22 5.01 3.90
CA VAL A 42 18.76 3.62 3.83
C VAL A 42 17.30 3.54 3.39
N PRO A 43 16.86 2.40 2.84
CA PRO A 43 15.48 2.23 2.42
C PRO A 43 14.48 2.50 3.55
N ARG A 44 13.52 3.38 3.27
CA ARG A 44 12.47 3.82 4.18
C ARG A 44 11.20 2.99 4.01
N PHE A 45 10.28 3.08 4.94
CA PHE A 45 9.00 2.37 4.88
C PHE A 45 8.30 2.52 3.51
N GLY A 46 7.92 1.41 2.90
CA GLY A 46 7.37 1.33 1.54
C GLY A 46 8.40 1.21 0.42
N GLU A 47 9.66 1.52 0.67
CA GLU A 47 10.73 1.30 -0.32
C GLU A 47 11.18 -0.17 -0.34
N GLU A 48 11.80 -0.56 -1.43
CA GLU A 48 12.33 -1.91 -1.59
C GLU A 48 13.45 -2.18 -0.57
N ASN A 49 13.45 -3.36 0.03
CA ASN A 49 14.42 -3.79 1.04
C ASN A 49 14.43 -2.97 2.34
N ALA A 50 13.41 -2.16 2.63
CA ALA A 50 13.30 -1.48 3.92
C ALA A 50 13.17 -2.48 5.07
N GLN A 51 14.06 -2.37 6.04
CA GLN A 51 14.11 -3.25 7.22
C GLN A 51 13.45 -2.64 8.46
N GLY A 52 13.21 -1.35 8.40
CA GLY A 52 12.72 -0.53 9.50
C GLY A 52 13.82 0.00 10.40
N TRP A 53 13.60 1.19 10.95
CA TRP A 53 14.56 1.94 11.76
C TRP A 53 15.18 1.13 12.90
N GLY A 54 14.38 0.41 13.69
CA GLY A 54 14.87 -0.37 14.81
C GLY A 54 15.80 -1.50 14.39
N SER A 55 15.47 -2.20 13.30
CA SER A 55 16.32 -3.29 12.78
C SER A 55 17.63 -2.77 12.21
N TRP A 56 17.59 -1.62 11.56
CA TRP A 56 18.80 -0.95 11.07
C TRP A 56 19.74 -0.56 12.21
N MET A 57 19.20 0.00 13.31
CA MET A 57 20.02 0.36 14.48
C MET A 57 20.60 -0.84 15.22
N GLU A 58 19.87 -1.95 15.28
CA GLU A 58 20.29 -3.17 15.97
C GLU A 58 21.19 -4.07 15.09
N ASP A 59 21.44 -3.68 13.83
CA ASP A 59 22.17 -4.45 12.81
C ASP A 59 21.65 -5.91 12.71
N GLN A 60 20.37 -6.09 12.91
CA GLN A 60 19.69 -7.39 12.89
C GLN A 60 18.61 -7.43 11.82
N PRO A 61 18.79 -8.18 10.74
CA PRO A 61 17.74 -8.37 9.75
C PRO A 61 16.54 -9.09 10.38
N LYS A 62 15.35 -8.50 10.30
CA LYS A 62 14.13 -9.19 10.73
C LYS A 62 13.87 -10.40 9.84
N THR A 63 13.92 -11.58 10.41
CA THR A 63 13.60 -12.87 9.75
C THR A 63 12.11 -13.23 9.78
N THR A 64 11.22 -12.25 9.95
CA THR A 64 9.77 -12.48 10.00
C THR A 64 9.18 -12.57 8.59
N HIS A 65 8.15 -13.37 8.45
CA HIS A 65 7.31 -13.69 7.28
C HIS A 65 7.31 -12.66 6.14
N ASN A 66 8.40 -12.60 5.41
CA ASN A 66 8.52 -11.71 4.27
C ASN A 66 8.00 -12.43 3.01
N ILE A 67 6.97 -11.87 2.39
CA ILE A 67 6.47 -12.37 1.11
C ILE A 67 7.48 -11.95 0.03
N PRO A 68 8.05 -12.88 -0.76
CA PRO A 68 9.09 -12.56 -1.75
C PRO A 68 8.46 -11.84 -2.95
N LEU A 69 8.23 -10.54 -2.85
CA LEU A 69 7.57 -9.71 -3.85
C LEU A 69 8.28 -9.75 -5.20
N GLY A 70 9.61 -9.70 -5.22
CA GLY A 70 10.39 -9.77 -6.45
C GLY A 70 10.19 -11.07 -7.24
N GLU A 71 9.87 -12.19 -6.56
CA GLU A 71 9.54 -13.45 -7.22
C GLU A 71 8.07 -13.52 -7.68
N ILE A 72 7.18 -12.83 -6.98
CA ILE A 72 5.74 -12.81 -7.28
C ILE A 72 5.45 -11.81 -8.39
N PHE A 73 6.02 -10.61 -8.28
CA PHE A 73 5.88 -9.53 -9.24
C PHE A 73 7.26 -9.22 -9.85
N PRO A 74 7.80 -10.07 -10.73
CA PRO A 74 9.08 -9.79 -11.35
C PRO A 74 8.99 -8.46 -12.09
N ASN A 75 9.97 -7.59 -11.88
CA ASN A 75 10.11 -6.32 -12.58
C ASN A 75 10.06 -6.60 -14.09
N SER A 76 8.89 -6.48 -14.66
CA SER A 76 8.78 -6.33 -16.09
C SER A 76 9.30 -4.91 -16.36
N ASN A 77 10.58 -4.80 -16.71
CA ASN A 77 11.18 -3.61 -17.31
C ASN A 77 10.48 -3.34 -18.65
N ILE A 78 9.20 -3.02 -18.61
CA ILE A 78 8.38 -2.62 -19.72
C ILE A 78 8.00 -1.18 -19.46
N HIS A 79 9.00 -0.36 -19.47
CA HIS A 79 8.90 1.04 -19.78
C HIS A 79 9.93 1.38 -20.85
N ASP A 80 9.63 0.98 -22.06
CA ASP A 80 9.86 1.88 -23.16
C ASP A 80 8.86 3.04 -23.00
N LYS A 81 9.08 3.90 -22.02
CA LYS A 81 8.55 5.26 -22.00
C LYS A 81 9.41 6.07 -22.93
N ASP A 82 9.30 5.81 -24.20
CA ASP A 82 9.57 6.77 -25.23
C ASP A 82 8.31 7.64 -25.43
N SER A 83 7.75 8.17 -24.33
CA SER A 83 6.86 9.32 -24.38
C SER A 83 7.76 10.53 -24.47
N THR A 84 8.24 10.78 -25.68
CA THR A 84 8.95 11.99 -26.02
C THR A 84 8.11 13.18 -25.54
N GLN A 85 8.77 14.15 -24.94
CA GLN A 85 8.21 15.43 -24.50
C GLN A 85 7.39 16.13 -25.60
N ASP A 86 7.56 15.71 -26.85
CA ASP A 86 6.85 16.19 -28.04
C ASP A 86 5.38 15.77 -28.11
N ASP A 87 4.98 14.63 -27.51
CA ASP A 87 3.58 14.20 -27.48
C ASP A 87 2.70 15.01 -26.52
N ILE A 88 3.31 15.81 -25.64
CA ILE A 88 2.60 16.65 -24.67
C ILE A 88 2.21 18.00 -25.30
N MET A 89 2.89 18.45 -26.33
CA MET A 89 2.68 19.73 -27.01
C MET A 89 1.67 19.64 -28.16
N ASP A 90 0.40 19.37 -27.84
CA ASP A 90 -0.66 19.61 -28.82
C ASP A 90 -0.91 21.13 -28.92
N HIS A 91 -0.32 21.80 -29.93
CA HIS A 91 -0.45 23.23 -30.18
C HIS A 91 -1.90 23.69 -30.47
N ARG A 92 -2.86 22.77 -30.50
CA ARG A 92 -4.30 23.06 -30.65
C ARG A 92 -4.97 23.35 -29.32
N LEU A 93 -4.31 23.00 -28.19
CA LEU A 93 -4.85 23.23 -26.87
C LEU A 93 -4.56 24.66 -26.40
N GLU A 94 -5.46 25.16 -25.55
CA GLU A 94 -5.25 26.43 -24.85
C GLU A 94 -4.01 26.36 -23.97
N LYS A 95 -3.26 27.46 -23.86
CA LYS A 95 -2.00 27.51 -23.08
C LYS A 95 -2.15 27.02 -21.64
N THR A 96 -3.27 27.33 -21.01
CA THR A 96 -3.60 26.85 -19.65
C THR A 96 -3.77 25.34 -19.58
N ALA A 97 -4.37 24.73 -20.60
CA ALA A 97 -4.52 23.28 -20.67
C ALA A 97 -3.20 22.56 -20.92
N ILE A 98 -2.32 23.14 -21.75
CA ILE A 98 -0.97 22.62 -21.97
C ILE A 98 -0.17 22.71 -20.67
N TRP A 99 -0.21 23.86 -19.99
CA TRP A 99 0.48 24.03 -18.71
C TRP A 99 -0.02 23.03 -17.66
N LEU A 100 -1.32 22.86 -17.51
CA LEU A 100 -1.91 21.89 -16.56
C LEU A 100 -1.47 20.45 -16.87
N LYS A 101 -1.42 20.08 -18.16
CA LYS A 101 -0.96 18.76 -18.59
C LYS A 101 0.51 18.52 -18.25
N VAL A 102 1.36 19.52 -18.49
CA VAL A 102 2.79 19.46 -18.14
C VAL A 102 2.98 19.34 -16.62
N GLU A 103 2.29 20.17 -15.83
CA GLU A 103 2.38 20.11 -14.36
C GLU A 103 1.85 18.78 -13.81
N THR A 104 0.76 18.26 -14.36
CA THR A 104 0.24 16.95 -13.95
C THR A 104 1.22 15.81 -14.27
N SER A 105 1.86 15.86 -15.44
CA SER A 105 2.90 14.89 -15.83
C SER A 105 4.10 14.96 -14.88
N ARG A 106 4.60 16.17 -14.64
CA ARG A 106 5.71 16.39 -13.70
C ARG A 106 5.37 15.90 -12.30
N GLU A 107 4.19 16.22 -11.78
CA GLU A 107 3.75 15.73 -10.46
C GLU A 107 3.67 14.21 -10.40
N THR A 108 3.27 13.57 -11.49
CA THR A 108 3.20 12.09 -11.55
C THR A 108 4.61 11.47 -11.58
N GLU A 109 5.53 12.04 -12.32
CA GLU A 109 6.91 11.54 -12.44
C GLU A 109 7.73 11.82 -11.20
N GLN A 110 7.48 12.96 -10.58
CA GLN A 110 8.31 13.53 -9.53
C GLN A 110 7.72 13.44 -8.12
N ARG A 111 6.75 12.59 -7.87
CA ARG A 111 6.06 12.47 -6.58
C ARG A 111 6.83 11.74 -5.47
N TRP A 112 7.90 11.04 -5.84
CA TRP A 112 8.67 10.24 -4.89
C TRP A 112 9.69 11.11 -4.16
N PRO A 113 9.86 10.91 -2.82
CA PRO A 113 10.93 11.57 -2.08
C PRO A 113 12.29 11.17 -2.63
N LYS A 114 13.12 12.14 -2.96
CA LYS A 114 14.50 11.91 -3.39
C LYS A 114 15.45 11.90 -2.20
N LYS A 115 16.58 11.21 -2.37
CA LYS A 115 17.71 11.18 -1.46
C LYS A 115 18.89 11.88 -2.11
N THR A 116 19.85 12.30 -1.30
CA THR A 116 21.06 12.99 -1.82
C THR A 116 21.86 12.09 -2.75
N SER A 117 21.87 10.76 -2.49
CA SER A 117 22.55 9.77 -3.33
C SER A 117 21.89 9.53 -4.69
N ASP A 118 20.65 9.97 -4.88
CA ASP A 118 19.94 9.81 -6.15
C ASP A 118 20.35 10.87 -7.19
N ASP A 119 21.15 11.87 -6.79
CA ASP A 119 21.62 12.96 -7.65
C ASP A 119 22.85 12.54 -8.49
N GLU A 120 22.69 11.63 -9.43
CA GLU A 120 23.72 11.37 -10.44
C GLU A 120 23.68 12.35 -11.62
N ASP A 121 22.58 13.09 -11.80
CA ASP A 121 22.39 14.05 -12.89
C ASP A 121 22.40 15.49 -12.37
N GLU A 122 23.36 16.31 -12.84
CA GLU A 122 23.54 17.75 -12.51
C GLU A 122 22.30 18.64 -12.79
N ASN A 123 21.23 18.09 -13.35
CA ASN A 123 20.01 18.80 -13.73
C ASN A 123 18.82 18.56 -12.80
N GLU A 124 18.99 17.80 -11.71
CA GLU A 124 17.89 17.55 -10.78
C GLU A 124 17.74 18.69 -9.77
N ASP A 125 16.49 19.01 -9.46
CA ASP A 125 16.13 20.08 -8.54
C ASP A 125 16.44 19.66 -7.08
N PRO A 126 17.44 20.25 -6.41
CA PRO A 126 17.82 19.90 -5.04
C PRO A 126 16.70 20.17 -4.02
N ASP A 127 15.71 21.02 -4.36
CA ASP A 127 14.57 21.32 -3.47
C ASP A 127 13.63 20.10 -3.28
N ARG A 128 13.86 19.03 -3.99
CA ARG A 128 13.07 17.77 -3.92
C ARG A 128 13.67 16.71 -3.01
N ILE A 129 14.91 16.90 -2.59
CA ILE A 129 15.54 16.08 -1.57
C ILE A 129 14.81 16.36 -0.24
N VAL A 130 14.28 15.29 0.37
CA VAL A 130 13.58 15.43 1.66
C VAL A 130 14.52 15.08 2.80
N LEU A 131 15.04 16.12 3.45
CA LEU A 131 15.93 16.03 4.60
C LEU A 131 15.13 15.83 5.91
N PHE A 132 15.83 15.47 6.97
CA PHE A 132 15.23 15.34 8.29
C PHE A 132 14.52 16.62 8.75
N GLN A 133 15.06 17.80 8.44
CA GLN A 133 14.47 19.09 8.79
C GLN A 133 13.06 19.27 8.18
N ASP A 134 12.82 18.72 7.01
CA ASP A 134 11.52 18.80 6.32
C ASP A 134 10.44 17.95 6.98
N ILE A 135 10.82 16.90 7.72
CA ILE A 135 9.88 15.96 8.35
C ILE A 135 9.88 16.03 9.89
N SER A 136 10.83 16.69 10.50
CA SER A 136 11.00 16.71 11.95
C SER A 136 9.77 17.22 12.71
N PHE A 137 9.02 18.18 12.13
CA PHE A 137 7.83 18.76 12.71
C PHE A 137 6.63 17.81 12.81
N VAL A 138 6.61 16.72 12.03
CA VAL A 138 5.56 15.69 12.08
C VAL A 138 5.90 14.55 13.03
N LEU A 139 7.11 14.51 13.59
CA LEU A 139 7.54 13.43 14.45
C LEU A 139 7.01 13.61 15.88
N PHE A 140 6.08 12.77 16.26
CA PHE A 140 5.59 12.64 17.63
C PHE A 140 5.31 11.19 17.96
N LYS A 141 5.37 10.84 19.24
CA LYS A 141 5.15 9.45 19.67
C LYS A 141 3.66 9.16 19.80
N ILE A 142 3.22 8.10 19.15
CA ILE A 142 1.89 7.53 19.24
C ILE A 142 1.98 6.28 20.11
N SER A 143 1.29 6.26 21.26
CA SER A 143 1.31 5.13 22.19
C SER A 143 0.24 4.10 21.86
N ASP A 144 -0.88 4.52 21.28
CA ASP A 144 -2.03 3.66 20.98
C ASP A 144 -1.82 2.93 19.64
N GLU A 145 -1.88 1.61 19.67
CA GLU A 145 -1.76 0.77 18.48
C GLU A 145 -2.90 1.00 17.46
N LYS A 146 -4.10 1.33 17.96
CA LYS A 146 -5.24 1.65 17.09
C LYS A 146 -4.95 2.90 16.25
N LEU A 147 -4.42 3.94 16.88
CA LEU A 147 -4.06 5.19 16.19
C LEU A 147 -2.91 4.96 15.19
N LYS A 148 -1.93 4.11 15.52
CA LYS A 148 -0.88 3.73 14.56
C LYS A 148 -1.47 3.02 13.34
N PHE A 149 -2.41 2.11 13.56
CA PHE A 149 -3.06 1.41 12.47
C PHE A 149 -3.95 2.32 11.62
N GLN A 150 -4.69 3.23 12.25
CA GLN A 150 -5.45 4.27 11.53
C GLN A 150 -4.54 5.16 10.68
N LEU A 151 -3.39 5.56 11.21
CA LEU A 151 -2.39 6.31 10.45
C LEU A 151 -1.94 5.56 9.20
N LEU A 152 -1.68 4.25 9.31
CA LEU A 152 -1.39 3.41 8.15
C LEU A 152 -2.55 3.40 7.15
N CYS A 153 -3.80 3.27 7.61
CA CYS A 153 -4.97 3.30 6.75
C CYS A 153 -5.13 4.65 6.03
N TYR A 154 -4.84 5.77 6.71
CA TYR A 154 -4.80 7.08 6.05
C TYR A 154 -3.70 7.16 5.00
N PHE A 155 -2.54 6.56 5.24
CA PHE A 155 -1.50 6.49 4.23
C PHE A 155 -1.93 5.68 3.01
N PHE A 156 -2.56 4.53 3.21
CA PHE A 156 -3.16 3.77 2.11
C PHE A 156 -4.18 4.61 1.33
N SER A 157 -5.08 5.30 2.02
CA SER A 157 -6.07 6.18 1.37
C SER A 157 -5.40 7.31 0.60
N PHE A 158 -4.34 7.92 1.15
CA PHE A 158 -3.54 8.92 0.46
C PHE A 158 -2.89 8.36 -0.81
N LEU A 159 -2.46 7.10 -0.80
CA LEU A 159 -1.92 6.39 -1.95
C LEU A 159 -3.00 5.86 -2.92
N GLY A 160 -4.28 6.18 -2.72
CA GLY A 160 -5.38 5.75 -3.58
C GLY A 160 -5.83 4.30 -3.38
N VAL A 161 -5.38 3.65 -2.30
CA VAL A 161 -5.87 2.32 -1.92
C VAL A 161 -7.18 2.49 -1.17
N SER A 162 -8.24 1.86 -1.66
CA SER A 162 -9.53 1.86 -0.97
C SER A 162 -9.43 1.01 0.30
N VAL A 163 -9.52 1.66 1.46
CA VAL A 163 -9.53 0.99 2.77
C VAL A 163 -10.84 1.29 3.46
N ASP A 164 -11.60 0.26 3.78
CA ASP A 164 -12.87 0.42 4.47
C ASP A 164 -12.64 0.51 5.99
N LEU A 165 -12.56 1.76 6.46
CA LEU A 165 -12.39 2.05 7.89
C LEU A 165 -13.62 1.69 8.73
N GLU A 166 -14.81 1.59 8.13
CA GLU A 166 -16.03 1.22 8.86
C GLU A 166 -15.96 -0.24 9.32
N ASN A 167 -15.35 -1.11 8.53
CA ASN A 167 -15.13 -2.50 8.91
C ASN A 167 -14.04 -2.70 9.98
N LEU A 168 -13.27 -1.65 10.30
CA LEU A 168 -12.34 -1.66 11.45
C LEU A 168 -13.04 -1.48 12.80
N LEU A 169 -14.22 -0.88 12.83
CA LEU A 169 -14.96 -0.60 14.07
C LEU A 169 -15.28 -1.85 14.91
N PRO A 170 -15.67 -3.01 14.33
CA PRO A 170 -15.86 -4.24 15.09
C PRO A 170 -14.57 -4.80 15.68
N VAL A 171 -13.41 -4.54 15.06
CA VAL A 171 -12.09 -4.99 15.53
C VAL A 171 -11.66 -4.17 16.75
N PHE A 172 -12.15 -2.92 16.84
CA PHE A 172 -11.86 -1.99 17.93
C PHE A 172 -13.11 -1.73 18.79
N GLN A 173 -13.65 -2.74 19.44
CA GLN A 173 -14.98 -2.80 20.05
C GLN A 173 -15.39 -1.69 21.05
N ASP A 174 -14.59 -0.67 21.34
CA ASP A 174 -14.88 0.24 22.45
C ASP A 174 -15.15 1.72 22.14
N GLU A 175 -15.11 2.22 20.89
CA GLU A 175 -15.29 3.67 20.71
C GLU A 175 -16.21 4.08 19.55
N LYS A 176 -17.48 4.31 19.89
CA LYS A 176 -18.45 5.01 19.03
C LYS A 176 -18.11 6.49 18.76
N GLN A 177 -17.03 7.03 19.31
CA GLN A 177 -16.71 8.46 19.21
C GLN A 177 -15.79 8.84 18.04
N LEU A 178 -15.06 7.90 17.44
CA LEU A 178 -14.09 8.25 16.38
C LEU A 178 -14.71 8.32 14.99
N THR A 179 -15.88 7.73 14.76
CA THR A 179 -16.56 7.75 13.45
C THR A 179 -17.12 9.11 13.05
N SER A 180 -17.32 10.02 14.00
CA SER A 180 -17.85 11.36 13.70
C SER A 180 -16.80 12.32 13.12
N PHE A 181 -15.50 12.01 13.24
CA PHE A 181 -14.42 12.85 12.69
C PHE A 181 -13.97 12.46 11.28
N VAL A 182 -14.34 11.29 10.80
CA VAL A 182 -14.12 10.92 9.39
C VAL A 182 -15.34 11.34 8.58
N ASP A 183 -15.59 12.64 8.57
CA ASP A 183 -16.63 13.22 7.73
C ASP A 183 -16.32 12.92 6.26
N ASN A 184 -17.37 12.73 5.46
CA ASN A 184 -17.28 12.49 4.02
C ASN A 184 -16.39 13.52 3.29
N GLU A 185 -16.21 14.71 3.86
CA GLU A 185 -15.29 15.75 3.35
C GLU A 185 -13.83 15.35 3.41
N VAL A 186 -13.38 14.65 4.46
CA VAL A 186 -11.99 14.14 4.57
C VAL A 186 -11.76 13.01 3.56
N ARG A 187 -12.76 12.16 3.35
CA ARG A 187 -12.72 11.14 2.28
C ARG A 187 -12.55 11.78 0.90
N GLN A 188 -13.30 12.84 0.60
CA GLN A 188 -13.18 13.54 -0.67
C GLN A 188 -11.87 14.31 -0.82
N THR A 189 -11.34 14.87 0.26
CA THR A 189 -10.12 15.69 0.21
C THR A 189 -8.85 14.84 0.13
N LEU A 190 -8.80 13.68 0.79
CA LEU A 190 -7.67 12.74 0.68
C LEU A 190 -7.65 12.01 -0.66
N VAL A 191 -8.82 11.75 -1.24
CA VAL A 191 -8.97 11.16 -2.57
C VAL A 191 -8.50 12.12 -3.68
N PHE A 192 -8.47 13.43 -3.43
CA PHE A 192 -8.06 14.43 -4.43
C PHE A 192 -6.58 14.36 -4.85
N GLY A 193 -5.69 13.77 -4.06
CA GLY A 193 -4.27 13.65 -4.40
C GLY A 193 -3.95 12.53 -5.40
N TRP A 194 -4.78 11.48 -5.49
CA TRP A 194 -4.43 10.24 -6.21
C TRP A 194 -5.53 9.67 -7.10
N ASN A 195 -6.61 10.41 -7.36
CA ASN A 195 -7.67 10.03 -8.30
C ASN A 195 -7.21 9.90 -9.76
N CYS A 196 -5.93 9.68 -10.01
CA CYS A 196 -5.45 9.29 -11.33
C CYS A 196 -5.90 7.88 -11.75
N LEU A 197 -6.47 7.09 -10.84
CA LEU A 197 -7.07 5.79 -11.18
C LEU A 197 -8.58 5.89 -11.46
N GLU A 198 -9.23 7.00 -11.08
CA GLU A 198 -10.69 7.16 -11.19
C GLU A 198 -11.13 8.29 -12.11
N ASN A 199 -10.35 8.70 -13.10
CA ASN A 199 -10.90 9.54 -14.17
C ASN A 199 -11.56 8.62 -15.22
N PRO A 200 -12.90 8.41 -15.15
CA PRO A 200 -13.61 7.57 -16.13
C PRO A 200 -13.63 8.16 -17.54
N GLY A 201 -12.98 9.29 -17.75
CA GLY A 201 -12.86 9.96 -19.04
C GLY A 201 -11.50 9.83 -19.74
N ASN A 202 -10.47 9.30 -19.08
CA ASN A 202 -9.14 9.15 -19.69
C ASN A 202 -8.71 7.68 -19.68
N THR A 203 -9.34 6.94 -20.53
CA THR A 203 -9.16 5.53 -20.81
C THR A 203 -7.83 5.26 -21.45
N GLN A 204 -6.71 5.10 -20.72
CA GLN A 204 -5.54 4.37 -21.24
C GLN A 204 -4.26 4.48 -20.37
N GLN A 205 -4.35 4.88 -19.09
CA GLN A 205 -3.15 4.84 -18.27
C GLN A 205 -3.03 3.47 -17.58
N THR A 206 -2.06 2.69 -18.05
CA THR A 206 -1.59 1.51 -17.29
C THR A 206 -1.15 1.96 -15.89
N PRO A 207 -1.46 1.19 -14.83
CA PRO A 207 -1.06 1.54 -13.47
C PRO A 207 0.46 1.76 -13.41
N ASP A 208 0.90 2.83 -12.77
CA ASP A 208 2.32 3.06 -12.53
C ASP A 208 2.91 1.91 -11.69
N MET A 209 3.83 1.16 -12.28
CA MET A 209 4.42 -0.01 -11.65
C MET A 209 5.23 0.34 -10.40
N THR A 210 5.89 1.51 -10.39
CA THR A 210 6.63 2.01 -9.23
C THR A 210 5.69 2.24 -8.06
N HIS A 211 4.55 2.88 -8.33
CA HIS A 211 3.51 3.07 -7.34
C HIS A 211 2.95 1.75 -6.82
N CYS A 212 2.62 0.82 -7.73
CA CYS A 212 2.11 -0.48 -7.33
C CYS A 212 3.11 -1.25 -6.46
N MET A 213 4.41 -1.21 -6.78
CA MET A 213 5.44 -1.86 -5.97
C MET A 213 5.59 -1.20 -4.61
N PHE A 214 5.54 0.12 -4.55
CA PHE A 214 5.58 0.87 -3.29
C PHE A 214 4.41 0.47 -2.37
N VAL A 215 3.19 0.43 -2.89
CA VAL A 215 2.00 -0.01 -2.13
C VAL A 215 2.13 -1.46 -1.66
N ARG A 216 2.63 -2.36 -2.51
CA ARG A 216 2.89 -3.77 -2.16
C ARG A 216 3.91 -3.90 -1.03
N ASN A 217 4.98 -3.10 -1.09
CA ASN A 217 5.98 -3.06 -0.03
C ASN A 217 5.36 -2.61 1.30
N ILE A 218 4.49 -1.57 1.28
CA ILE A 218 3.79 -1.11 2.48
C ILE A 218 2.95 -2.25 3.08
N PHE A 219 2.15 -2.96 2.29
CA PHE A 219 1.38 -4.09 2.78
C PHE A 219 2.27 -5.17 3.41
N ASN A 220 3.34 -5.56 2.71
CA ASN A 220 4.26 -6.58 3.17
C ASN A 220 4.99 -6.20 4.48
N GLN A 221 5.46 -4.97 4.57
CA GLN A 221 6.13 -4.44 5.76
C GLN A 221 5.15 -4.25 6.93
N SER A 222 3.90 -3.88 6.63
CA SER A 222 2.84 -3.74 7.65
C SER A 222 2.49 -5.06 8.32
N LEU A 223 2.51 -6.18 7.59
CA LEU A 223 2.34 -7.52 8.17
C LEU A 223 3.44 -7.90 9.16
N GLN A 224 4.57 -7.17 9.18
CA GLN A 224 5.67 -7.44 10.11
C GLN A 224 5.60 -6.60 11.39
N CYS A 225 4.97 -5.43 11.33
CA CYS A 225 4.94 -4.48 12.46
C CYS A 225 3.61 -4.48 13.22
N PHE A 226 2.53 -4.89 12.60
CA PHE A 226 1.22 -4.93 13.26
C PHE A 226 0.87 -6.33 13.80
N PRO A 227 0.03 -6.42 14.84
CA PRO A 227 -0.35 -7.70 15.44
C PRO A 227 -1.21 -8.56 14.50
N GLU A 228 -1.17 -9.89 14.73
CA GLU A 228 -1.79 -10.91 13.86
C GLU A 228 -3.30 -10.71 13.62
N HIS A 229 -4.04 -10.16 14.59
CA HIS A 229 -5.48 -9.92 14.43
C HIS A 229 -5.82 -8.86 13.37
N LEU A 230 -4.85 -8.03 12.96
CA LEU A 230 -4.98 -7.05 11.88
C LEU A 230 -4.51 -7.60 10.53
N HIS A 231 -3.81 -8.72 10.51
CA HIS A 231 -3.24 -9.26 9.26
C HIS A 231 -4.29 -9.67 8.24
N ALA A 232 -5.42 -10.24 8.69
CA ALA A 232 -6.52 -10.61 7.80
C ALA A 232 -7.09 -9.37 7.07
N PHE A 233 -7.26 -8.27 7.81
CA PHE A 233 -7.70 -7.00 7.24
C PHE A 233 -6.71 -6.51 6.17
N LEU A 234 -5.41 -6.46 6.48
CA LEU A 234 -4.37 -6.05 5.54
C LEU A 234 -4.34 -6.95 4.30
N ALA A 235 -4.43 -8.27 4.49
CA ALA A 235 -4.42 -9.23 3.40
C ALA A 235 -5.61 -9.09 2.45
N ILE A 236 -6.82 -8.85 2.98
CA ILE A 236 -8.04 -8.64 2.20
C ILE A 236 -7.90 -7.36 1.36
N HIS A 237 -7.50 -6.23 1.96
CA HIS A 237 -7.34 -4.97 1.25
C HIS A 237 -6.20 -5.02 0.23
N TRP A 238 -5.15 -5.80 0.48
CA TRP A 238 -4.11 -6.06 -0.52
C TRP A 238 -4.67 -6.81 -1.73
N LEU A 239 -5.43 -7.88 -1.50
CA LEU A 239 -6.06 -8.60 -2.60
C LEU A 239 -7.10 -7.75 -3.36
N ASP A 240 -7.82 -6.87 -2.66
CA ASP A 240 -8.73 -5.91 -3.29
C ASP A 240 -7.99 -4.88 -4.14
N PHE A 241 -6.86 -4.37 -3.68
CA PHE A 241 -5.99 -3.51 -4.47
C PHE A 241 -5.53 -4.20 -5.77
N GLU A 242 -5.02 -5.42 -5.66
CA GLU A 242 -4.59 -6.20 -6.83
C GLU A 242 -5.76 -6.56 -7.77
N LYS A 243 -6.93 -6.83 -7.22
CA LYS A 243 -8.17 -7.06 -7.98
C LYS A 243 -8.54 -5.84 -8.80
N ASN A 244 -8.45 -4.64 -8.24
CA ASN A 244 -8.76 -3.40 -8.95
C ASN A 244 -7.79 -3.15 -10.10
N ILE A 245 -6.50 -3.43 -9.93
CA ILE A 245 -5.51 -3.39 -11.01
C ILE A 245 -5.88 -4.42 -12.11
N LEU A 246 -6.27 -5.63 -11.72
CA LEU A 246 -6.67 -6.68 -12.66
C LEU A 246 -7.90 -6.29 -13.50
N VAL A 247 -8.84 -5.58 -12.90
CA VAL A 247 -10.06 -5.10 -13.59
C VAL A 247 -9.73 -3.95 -14.55
N SER A 248 -8.87 -3.02 -14.14
CA SER A 248 -8.48 -1.86 -14.95
C SER A 248 -7.53 -2.19 -16.11
N GLU A 249 -6.84 -3.33 -16.05
CA GLU A 249 -5.87 -3.72 -17.09
C GLU A 249 -6.56 -4.23 -18.36
N ASN A 250 -6.38 -3.48 -19.45
CA ASN A 250 -6.97 -3.78 -20.74
C ASN A 250 -6.10 -4.67 -21.63
N ASN A 251 -4.78 -4.73 -21.40
CA ASN A 251 -3.89 -5.55 -22.21
C ASN A 251 -3.96 -7.02 -21.78
N PRO A 252 -4.41 -7.94 -22.64
CA PRO A 252 -4.61 -9.35 -22.27
C PRO A 252 -3.34 -10.05 -21.78
N LYS A 253 -2.16 -9.65 -22.32
CA LYS A 253 -0.88 -10.23 -21.94
C LYS A 253 -0.51 -9.82 -20.50
N TYR A 254 -0.61 -8.53 -20.18
CA TYR A 254 -0.33 -8.01 -18.85
C TYR A 254 -1.36 -8.51 -17.84
N ARG A 255 -2.64 -8.48 -18.19
CA ARG A 255 -3.70 -9.03 -17.36
C ARG A 255 -3.46 -10.49 -16.97
N LYS A 256 -3.03 -11.33 -17.93
CA LYS A 256 -2.68 -12.75 -17.67
C LYS A 256 -1.45 -12.88 -16.76
N GLN A 257 -0.43 -12.06 -16.97
CA GLN A 257 0.78 -12.07 -16.13
C GLN A 257 0.45 -11.60 -14.71
N HIS A 258 -0.27 -10.50 -14.59
CA HIS A 258 -0.71 -9.96 -13.31
C HIS A 258 -1.59 -10.95 -12.54
N TYR A 259 -2.59 -11.56 -13.19
CA TYR A 259 -3.41 -12.60 -12.57
C TYR A 259 -2.58 -13.75 -11.98
N LYS A 260 -1.56 -14.24 -12.69
CA LYS A 260 -0.68 -15.28 -12.15
C LYS A 260 0.06 -14.85 -10.90
N ALA A 261 0.52 -13.59 -10.87
CA ALA A 261 1.18 -13.01 -9.72
C ALA A 261 0.22 -12.87 -8.53
N VAL A 262 -0.97 -12.31 -8.75
CA VAL A 262 -2.01 -12.16 -7.72
C VAL A 262 -2.45 -13.51 -7.16
N ARG A 263 -2.61 -14.52 -8.03
CA ARG A 263 -2.91 -15.89 -7.59
C ARG A 263 -1.81 -16.47 -6.70
N LYS A 264 -0.55 -16.23 -7.03
CA LYS A 264 0.60 -16.66 -6.21
C LYS A 264 0.61 -15.93 -4.86
N LEU A 265 0.36 -14.63 -4.86
CA LEU A 265 0.23 -13.80 -3.66
C LEU A 265 -0.89 -14.33 -2.74
N ALA A 266 -2.10 -14.49 -3.27
CA ALA A 266 -3.25 -14.98 -2.52
C ALA A 266 -2.98 -16.33 -1.87
N LYS A 267 -2.37 -17.26 -2.61
CA LYS A 267 -1.95 -18.56 -2.08
C LYS A 267 -0.87 -18.45 -1.00
N SER A 268 0.03 -17.47 -1.09
CA SER A 268 1.04 -17.22 -0.06
C SER A 268 0.40 -16.69 1.22
N LEU A 269 -0.56 -15.76 1.10
CA LEU A 269 -1.32 -15.23 2.23
C LEU A 269 -2.18 -16.31 2.92
N LEU A 270 -2.88 -17.15 2.16
CA LEU A 270 -3.71 -18.24 2.67
C LEU A 270 -2.91 -19.39 3.32
N LYS A 271 -1.60 -19.51 3.04
CA LYS A 271 -0.73 -20.50 3.70
C LYS A 271 -0.34 -20.12 5.12
N LEU A 272 -0.43 -18.84 5.48
CA LEU A 272 -0.16 -18.39 6.85
C LEU A 272 -1.17 -19.05 7.79
N GLU A 273 -0.71 -19.56 8.95
CA GLU A 273 -1.57 -20.30 9.87
C GLU A 273 -2.79 -19.50 10.33
N GLN A 274 -2.57 -18.20 10.61
CA GLN A 274 -3.62 -17.29 11.04
C GLN A 274 -4.70 -17.04 9.98
N HIS A 275 -4.38 -17.23 8.68
CA HIS A 275 -5.29 -16.95 7.58
C HIS A 275 -6.01 -18.18 7.02
N ARG A 276 -5.54 -19.38 7.38
CA ARG A 276 -6.05 -20.63 6.80
C ARG A 276 -7.56 -20.81 6.94
N ASN A 277 -8.13 -20.34 8.05
CA ASN A 277 -9.55 -20.48 8.37
C ASN A 277 -10.34 -19.16 8.18
N ASP A 278 -9.71 -18.12 7.61
CA ASP A 278 -10.37 -16.85 7.35
C ASP A 278 -11.21 -16.93 6.08
N LEU A 279 -12.53 -16.96 6.25
CA LEU A 279 -13.49 -17.07 5.13
C LEU A 279 -13.49 -15.83 4.25
N SER A 280 -13.25 -14.65 4.82
CA SER A 280 -13.24 -13.39 4.07
C SER A 280 -12.06 -13.37 3.09
N LEU A 281 -10.91 -13.88 3.51
CA LEU A 281 -9.73 -13.98 2.64
C LEU A 281 -9.93 -15.04 1.54
N TRP A 282 -10.56 -16.17 1.87
CA TRP A 282 -10.96 -17.17 0.86
C TRP A 282 -11.95 -16.59 -0.14
N PHE A 283 -12.89 -15.77 0.33
CA PHE A 283 -13.84 -15.10 -0.55
C PHE A 283 -13.18 -14.10 -1.49
N ALA A 284 -12.22 -13.31 -1.00
CA ALA A 284 -11.41 -12.43 -1.86
C ALA A 284 -10.66 -13.22 -2.94
N PHE A 285 -10.10 -14.39 -2.60
CA PHE A 285 -9.47 -15.27 -3.58
C PHE A 285 -10.47 -15.80 -4.64
N ILE A 286 -11.66 -16.23 -4.20
CA ILE A 286 -12.74 -16.68 -5.11
C ILE A 286 -13.16 -15.56 -6.06
N GLN A 287 -13.28 -14.32 -5.58
CA GLN A 287 -13.60 -13.17 -6.42
C GLN A 287 -12.54 -12.93 -7.51
N ILE A 288 -11.26 -13.08 -7.20
CA ILE A 288 -10.16 -12.94 -8.17
C ILE A 288 -10.28 -14.00 -9.26
N GLU A 289 -10.50 -15.28 -8.90
CA GLU A 289 -10.70 -16.38 -9.86
C GLU A 289 -11.92 -16.12 -10.75
N TRP A 290 -13.03 -15.64 -10.16
CA TRP A 290 -14.25 -15.33 -10.88
C TRP A 290 -14.07 -14.18 -11.88
N ILE A 291 -13.46 -13.06 -11.47
CA ILE A 291 -13.22 -11.88 -12.31
C ILE A 291 -12.28 -12.21 -13.48
N TYR A 292 -11.33 -13.11 -13.27
CA TYR A 292 -10.46 -13.56 -14.34
C TYR A 292 -11.15 -14.53 -15.32
N GLY A 293 -12.27 -15.11 -14.93
CA GLY A 293 -13.05 -16.04 -15.74
C GLY A 293 -12.82 -17.53 -15.44
N ASN A 294 -12.11 -17.86 -14.37
CA ASN A 294 -11.87 -19.23 -13.92
C ASN A 294 -13.04 -19.74 -13.06
N ILE A 295 -14.24 -19.75 -13.63
CA ILE A 295 -15.50 -20.06 -12.92
C ILE A 295 -15.47 -21.45 -12.27
N GLU A 296 -14.91 -22.46 -12.95
CA GLU A 296 -14.86 -23.82 -12.43
C GLU A 296 -13.91 -23.96 -11.23
N GLU A 297 -12.76 -23.27 -11.26
CA GLU A 297 -11.85 -23.24 -10.10
C GLU A 297 -12.50 -22.51 -8.92
N ALA A 298 -13.15 -21.37 -9.17
CA ALA A 298 -13.91 -20.64 -8.13
C ALA A 298 -14.96 -21.54 -7.49
N ARG A 299 -15.75 -22.30 -8.29
CA ARG A 299 -16.72 -23.28 -7.79
C ARG A 299 -16.10 -24.37 -6.95
N GLN A 300 -14.99 -24.97 -7.42
CA GLN A 300 -14.30 -26.03 -6.67
C GLN A 300 -13.85 -25.54 -5.30
N VAL A 301 -13.31 -24.31 -5.21
CA VAL A 301 -12.91 -23.70 -3.94
C VAL A 301 -14.12 -23.51 -3.03
N VAL A 302 -15.24 -22.97 -3.55
CA VAL A 302 -16.48 -22.81 -2.78
C VAL A 302 -16.98 -24.18 -2.26
N CYS A 303 -17.06 -25.18 -3.11
CA CYS A 303 -17.50 -26.52 -2.71
C CYS A 303 -16.61 -27.11 -1.60
N SER A 304 -15.27 -26.98 -1.76
CA SER A 304 -14.32 -27.46 -0.74
C SER A 304 -14.47 -26.74 0.60
N LEU A 305 -14.72 -25.43 0.59
CA LEU A 305 -14.99 -24.65 1.81
C LEU A 305 -16.28 -25.08 2.47
N LEU A 306 -17.36 -25.27 1.71
CA LEU A 306 -18.65 -25.74 2.23
C LEU A 306 -18.55 -27.14 2.84
N GLU A 307 -17.78 -28.05 2.24
CA GLU A 307 -17.50 -29.37 2.79
C GLU A 307 -16.71 -29.30 4.09
N GLN A 308 -15.68 -28.44 4.17
CA GLN A 308 -14.92 -28.22 5.40
C GLN A 308 -15.79 -27.67 6.51
N MET A 309 -16.63 -26.66 6.21
CA MET A 309 -17.57 -26.08 7.18
C MET A 309 -18.61 -27.11 7.67
N ARG A 310 -19.14 -27.94 6.77
CA ARG A 310 -20.07 -29.01 7.12
C ARG A 310 -19.45 -30.03 8.04
N ASN A 311 -18.17 -30.35 7.87
CA ASN A 311 -17.44 -31.33 8.66
C ASN A 311 -16.99 -30.76 10.02
N ALA A 312 -16.83 -29.41 10.14
CA ALA A 312 -16.40 -28.76 11.37
C ALA A 312 -17.47 -28.64 12.43
N SER A 313 -18.77 -28.96 12.14
CA SER A 313 -19.90 -28.95 13.07
C SER A 313 -20.08 -27.69 13.92
N ASP A 314 -19.54 -26.57 13.49
CA ASP A 314 -19.50 -25.31 14.24
C ASP A 314 -20.56 -24.34 13.72
N GLU A 315 -21.72 -24.28 14.41
CA GLU A 315 -22.87 -23.45 14.05
C GLU A 315 -22.52 -21.97 13.92
N THR A 316 -21.48 -21.50 14.64
CA THR A 316 -21.03 -20.10 14.59
C THR A 316 -20.36 -19.72 13.28
N SER A 317 -19.69 -20.65 12.61
CA SER A 317 -19.03 -20.43 11.32
C SER A 317 -20.04 -20.33 10.17
N VAL A 318 -21.16 -21.06 10.26
CA VAL A 318 -22.23 -21.05 9.25
C VAL A 318 -23.00 -19.71 9.30
N MET A 319 -23.24 -19.17 10.49
CA MET A 319 -23.93 -17.87 10.65
C MET A 319 -23.15 -16.68 10.07
N ARG A 320 -21.82 -16.71 10.15
CA ARG A 320 -20.97 -15.67 9.52
C ARG A 320 -21.05 -15.66 8.00
N TYR A 321 -21.25 -16.83 7.38
CA TYR A 321 -21.38 -16.96 5.93
C TYR A 321 -22.69 -16.38 5.40
N TYR A 322 -23.83 -16.60 6.11
CA TYR A 322 -25.14 -16.07 5.69
C TYR A 322 -25.26 -14.55 5.77
N ASN A 323 -24.38 -13.88 6.51
CA ASN A 323 -24.33 -12.42 6.58
C ASN A 323 -23.48 -11.79 5.46
N PHE A 324 -22.79 -12.61 4.64
CA PHE A 324 -21.90 -12.15 3.55
C PHE A 324 -22.44 -12.45 2.13
N VAL A 325 -23.55 -13.20 2.00
CA VAL A 325 -24.24 -13.46 0.73
C VAL A 325 -25.48 -12.57 0.61
#